data_d4d0a7dab1733a25ab7edd166b6de60a
#
_entry.id   d4d0a7dab1733a25ab7edd166b6de60a
#
_cell.length_a   1.000
_cell.length_b   1.000
_cell.length_c   1.000
_cell.angle_alpha   90.00
_cell.angle_beta   90.00
_cell.angle_gamma   90.00
#
_symmetry.space_group_name_H-M   'P 1'
#
loop_
_entity.id
_entity.type
_entity.pdbx_description
1 polymer ?
#
loop_
_entity_poly.entity_id
_entity_poly.type
_entity_poly.pdbx_seq_one_letter_code
_entity_poly.pdbx_strand_id
1 'polypeptide(L)'
;MRIDLPTTRAVGAAIRDARLKAGLTQAELAQRVDTSREWVVRLERGSREGTELGLVLRVLRELGLSLTIEPRPTPTNPAAAAALEALRAEASR
;
A
#
# COMPACT_ATOMS: atom_id res chain seq x y z
N MET A 1 -10.39 -4.67 -2.18
CA MET A 1 -10.43 -3.44 -1.37
C MET A 1 -9.78 -2.31 -2.16
N ARG A 2 -10.42 -1.16 -2.18
CA ARG A 2 -9.89 0.02 -2.85
C ARG A 2 -9.58 1.09 -1.82
N ILE A 3 -8.42 1.72 -1.92
CA ILE A 3 -8.02 2.81 -1.04
C ILE A 3 -7.98 4.10 -1.86
N ASP A 4 -8.87 5.04 -1.55
CA ASP A 4 -8.90 6.35 -2.19
C ASP A 4 -8.04 7.30 -1.38
N LEU A 5 -7.21 8.13 -2.04
CA LEU A 5 -6.25 9.04 -1.41
C LEU A 5 -5.35 8.28 -0.44
N PRO A 6 -4.54 7.34 -0.95
CA PRO A 6 -3.77 6.45 -0.08
C PRO A 6 -2.78 7.20 0.80
N THR A 7 -2.76 6.83 2.08
CA THR A 7 -1.78 7.28 3.06
C THR A 7 -1.12 6.06 3.67
N THR A 8 0.00 6.25 4.33
CA THR A 8 0.66 5.13 5.03
C THR A 8 -0.27 4.52 6.07
N ARG A 9 -1.08 5.35 6.72
CA ARG A 9 -2.05 4.90 7.71
C ARG A 9 -3.15 4.04 7.08
N ALA A 10 -3.70 4.48 5.95
CA ALA A 10 -4.74 3.74 5.24
C ALA A 10 -4.23 2.40 4.71
N VAL A 11 -3.03 2.39 4.16
CA VAL A 11 -2.39 1.16 3.68
C VAL A 11 -2.15 0.20 4.84
N GLY A 12 -1.63 0.70 5.96
CA GLY A 12 -1.40 -0.11 7.15
C GLY A 12 -2.68 -0.73 7.71
N ALA A 13 -3.77 0.05 7.75
CA ALA A 13 -5.07 -0.43 8.21
C ALA A 13 -5.64 -1.52 7.30
N ALA A 14 -5.49 -1.35 5.99
CA ALA A 14 -5.94 -2.34 5.01
C ALA A 14 -5.17 -3.66 5.16
N ILE A 15 -3.87 -3.58 5.37
CA ILE A 15 -3.02 -4.75 5.59
C ILE A 15 -3.43 -5.48 6.87
N ARG A 16 -3.64 -4.72 7.96
CA ARG A 16 -4.08 -5.29 9.21
C ARG A 16 -5.40 -6.03 9.07
N ASP A 17 -6.37 -5.42 8.41
CA ASP A 17 -7.67 -6.03 8.17
C ASP A 17 -7.55 -7.33 7.38
N ALA A 18 -6.79 -7.31 6.29
CA ALA A 18 -6.57 -8.51 5.48
C ALA A 18 -5.85 -9.62 6.26
N ARG A 19 -4.88 -9.24 7.09
CA ARG A 19 -4.15 -10.19 7.93
C ARG A 19 -5.11 -10.89 8.91
N LEU A 20 -5.96 -10.11 9.58
CA LEU A 20 -6.92 -10.65 10.53
C LEU A 20 -7.93 -11.58 9.85
N LYS A 21 -8.40 -11.21 8.67
CA LYS A 21 -9.30 -12.05 7.87
C LYS A 21 -8.63 -13.36 7.43
N ALA A 22 -7.32 -13.33 7.21
CA ALA A 22 -6.55 -14.52 6.87
C ALA A 22 -6.22 -15.39 8.10
N GLY A 23 -6.57 -14.93 9.30
CA GLY A 23 -6.30 -15.66 10.53
C GLY A 23 -4.86 -15.67 10.98
N LEU A 24 -4.07 -14.68 10.54
CA LEU A 24 -2.63 -14.61 10.84
C LEU A 24 -2.33 -13.65 11.98
N THR A 25 -1.37 -14.03 12.83
CA THR A 25 -0.78 -13.09 13.78
C THR A 25 0.25 -12.22 13.06
N GLN A 26 0.63 -11.12 13.69
CA GLN A 26 1.70 -10.26 13.16
C GLN A 26 3.01 -11.03 13.01
N ALA A 27 3.32 -11.88 13.97
CA ALA A 27 4.53 -12.71 13.92
C ALA A 27 4.49 -13.72 12.77
N GLU A 28 3.33 -14.32 12.53
CA GLU A 28 3.17 -15.26 11.41
C GLU A 28 3.31 -14.58 10.06
N LEU A 29 2.73 -13.41 9.90
CA LEU A 29 2.89 -12.64 8.67
C LEU A 29 4.36 -12.24 8.46
N ALA A 30 5.01 -11.77 9.52
CA ALA A 30 6.44 -11.40 9.46
C ALA A 30 7.30 -12.57 8.99
N GLN A 31 7.04 -13.76 9.52
CA GLN A 31 7.76 -14.96 9.16
C GLN A 31 7.56 -15.30 7.68
N ARG A 32 6.34 -15.20 7.17
CA ARG A 32 6.01 -15.52 5.77
C ARG A 32 6.69 -14.59 4.77
N VAL A 33 6.90 -13.33 5.14
CA VAL A 33 7.53 -12.35 4.25
C VAL A 33 8.99 -12.09 4.61
N ASP A 34 9.54 -12.87 5.53
CA ASP A 34 10.93 -12.81 5.95
C ASP A 34 11.34 -11.44 6.51
N THR A 35 10.59 -10.99 7.49
CA THR A 35 10.87 -9.73 8.19
C THR A 35 10.58 -9.89 9.68
N SER A 36 10.80 -8.81 10.45
CA SER A 36 10.55 -8.82 11.90
C SER A 36 9.10 -8.49 12.21
N ARG A 37 8.62 -8.97 13.36
CA ARG A 37 7.29 -8.61 13.86
C ARG A 37 7.18 -7.10 14.06
N GLU A 38 8.23 -6.46 14.55
CA GLU A 38 8.27 -5.01 14.78
C GLU A 38 8.06 -4.24 13.48
N TRP A 39 8.60 -4.72 12.37
CA TRP A 39 8.39 -4.13 11.06
C TRP A 39 6.91 -4.17 10.67
N VAL A 40 6.25 -5.33 10.87
CA VAL A 40 4.83 -5.50 10.58
C VAL A 40 3.99 -4.59 11.48
N VAL A 41 4.32 -4.50 12.77
CA VAL A 41 3.62 -3.61 13.71
C VAL A 41 3.66 -2.16 13.22
N ARG A 42 4.84 -1.69 12.82
CA ARG A 42 5.00 -0.31 12.32
C ARG A 42 4.27 -0.08 11.01
N LEU A 43 4.32 -1.06 10.10
CA LEU A 43 3.60 -0.99 8.84
C LEU A 43 2.10 -0.82 9.09
N GLU A 44 1.52 -1.65 9.96
CA GLU A 44 0.09 -1.63 10.24
C GLU A 44 -0.35 -0.35 10.95
N ARG A 45 0.52 0.28 11.71
CA ARG A 45 0.26 1.58 12.32
C ARG A 45 0.35 2.73 11.35
N GLY A 46 0.99 2.53 10.20
CA GLY A 46 1.25 3.58 9.25
C GLY A 46 2.22 4.64 9.77
N SER A 47 3.09 4.26 10.70
CA SER A 47 3.98 5.19 11.38
C SER A 47 5.29 5.46 10.67
N ARG A 48 5.53 4.80 9.52
CA ARG A 48 6.78 4.93 8.77
C ARG A 48 6.53 5.35 7.34
N GLU A 49 7.00 6.53 6.98
CA GLU A 49 6.92 7.00 5.60
C GLU A 49 8.02 6.42 4.71
N GLY A 50 9.18 6.11 5.28
CA GLY A 50 10.31 5.55 4.54
C GLY A 50 10.31 4.04 4.44
N THR A 51 9.16 3.39 4.44
CA THR A 51 9.06 1.94 4.37
C THR A 51 9.52 1.40 3.01
N GLU A 52 10.25 0.28 3.02
CA GLU A 52 10.73 -0.37 1.81
C GLU A 52 9.57 -0.90 0.97
N LEU A 53 9.40 -0.34 -0.22
CA LEU A 53 8.28 -0.67 -1.10
C LEU A 53 8.28 -2.15 -1.52
N GLY A 54 9.44 -2.72 -1.81
CA GLY A 54 9.53 -4.11 -2.21
C GLY A 54 8.96 -5.06 -1.16
N LEU A 55 9.23 -4.78 0.12
CA LEU A 55 8.71 -5.60 1.21
C LEU A 55 7.20 -5.41 1.37
N VAL A 56 6.71 -4.18 1.19
CA VAL A 56 5.27 -3.90 1.21
C VAL A 56 4.55 -4.70 0.11
N LEU A 57 5.09 -4.71 -1.09
CA LEU A 57 4.51 -5.48 -2.20
C LEU A 57 4.49 -6.98 -1.90
N ARG A 58 5.52 -7.49 -1.22
CA ARG A 58 5.56 -8.89 -0.80
C ARG A 58 4.46 -9.20 0.22
N VAL A 59 4.23 -8.29 1.17
CA VAL A 59 3.15 -8.43 2.14
C VAL A 59 1.79 -8.47 1.44
N LEU A 60 1.56 -7.57 0.49
CA LEU A 60 0.30 -7.53 -0.27
C LEU A 60 0.07 -8.85 -1.00
N ARG A 61 1.10 -9.37 -1.65
CA ARG A 61 1.01 -10.65 -2.37
C ARG A 61 0.67 -11.78 -1.41
N GLU A 62 1.31 -11.84 -0.26
CA GLU A 62 1.07 -12.88 0.73
C GLU A 62 -0.37 -12.87 1.24
N LEU A 63 -0.97 -11.68 1.33
CA LEU A 63 -2.34 -11.51 1.80
C LEU A 63 -3.38 -11.56 0.67
N GLY A 64 -2.97 -11.85 -0.56
CA GLY A 64 -3.88 -11.89 -1.71
C GLY A 64 -4.37 -10.54 -2.16
N LEU A 65 -3.63 -9.48 -1.83
CA LEU A 65 -3.97 -8.11 -2.21
C LEU A 65 -3.16 -7.67 -3.43
N SER A 66 -3.69 -6.73 -4.19
CA SER A 66 -2.98 -6.12 -5.30
C SER A 66 -2.93 -4.60 -5.14
N LEU A 67 -1.86 -4.02 -5.65
CA LEU A 67 -1.72 -2.56 -5.71
C LEU A 67 -2.11 -2.10 -7.10
N THR A 68 -3.03 -1.15 -7.18
CA THR A 68 -3.46 -0.56 -8.44
C THR A 68 -3.13 0.92 -8.45
N ILE A 69 -2.61 1.39 -9.56
CA ILE A 69 -2.28 2.80 -9.75
C ILE A 69 -3.23 3.37 -10.79
N GLU A 70 -3.96 4.42 -10.41
CA GLU A 70 -4.89 5.08 -11.30
C GLU A 70 -4.85 6.59 -11.08
N PRO A 71 -5.23 7.39 -12.08
CA PRO A 71 -5.25 8.84 -11.92
C PRO A 71 -6.22 9.27 -10.82
N ARG A 72 -5.80 10.29 -10.05
CA ARG A 72 -6.67 10.86 -9.02
C ARG A 72 -7.79 11.67 -9.69
N PRO A 73 -9.04 11.53 -9.21
CA PRO A 73 -10.21 12.11 -9.92
C PRO A 73 -10.18 13.63 -10.06
N THR A 74 -9.69 14.38 -9.08
CA THR A 74 -9.79 15.84 -9.11
C THR A 74 -8.49 16.48 -8.60
N PRO A 75 -7.48 16.67 -9.50
CA PRO A 75 -6.26 17.37 -9.09
C PRO A 75 -6.60 18.82 -8.74
N THR A 76 -6.08 19.29 -7.61
CA THR A 76 -6.40 20.62 -7.06
C THR A 76 -5.35 21.67 -7.37
N ASN A 77 -4.24 21.31 -8.01
CA ASN A 77 -3.17 22.24 -8.35
C ASN A 77 -2.59 21.93 -9.73
N PRO A 78 -1.93 22.92 -10.38
CA PRO A 78 -1.39 22.73 -11.73
C PRO A 78 -0.37 21.61 -11.85
N ALA A 79 0.46 21.39 -10.85
CA ALA A 79 1.46 20.32 -10.87
C ALA A 79 0.78 18.94 -10.87
N ALA A 80 -0.26 18.77 -10.07
CA ALA A 80 -1.02 17.52 -10.04
C ALA A 80 -1.76 17.30 -11.36
N ALA A 81 -2.32 18.36 -11.95
CA ALA A 81 -2.99 18.28 -13.24
C ALA A 81 -2.01 17.88 -14.33
N ALA A 82 -0.81 18.44 -14.34
CA ALA A 82 0.25 18.11 -15.30
C ALA A 82 0.70 16.65 -15.15
N ALA A 83 0.85 16.19 -13.91
CA ALA A 83 1.21 14.80 -13.64
C ALA A 83 0.14 13.83 -14.13
N LEU A 84 -1.13 14.17 -13.96
CA LEU A 84 -2.25 13.37 -14.44
C LEU A 84 -2.25 13.29 -15.98
N GLU A 85 -2.01 14.40 -16.66
CA GLU A 85 -1.89 14.43 -18.12
C GLU A 85 -0.75 13.55 -18.60
N ALA A 86 0.39 13.59 -17.93
CA ALA A 86 1.54 12.76 -18.28
C ALA A 86 1.20 11.27 -18.16
N LEU A 87 0.48 10.87 -17.11
CA LEU A 87 0.03 9.49 -16.92
C LEU A 87 -0.91 9.05 -18.04
N ARG A 88 -1.83 9.93 -18.45
CA ARG A 88 -2.76 9.63 -19.53
C ARG A 88 -2.03 9.48 -20.86
N ALA A 89 -1.04 10.31 -21.11
CA ALA A 89 -0.22 10.23 -22.32
C ALA A 89 0.55 8.91 -22.37
N GLU A 90 1.11 8.47 -21.23
CA GLU A 90 1.79 7.18 -21.14
C GLU A 90 0.84 6.02 -21.44
N ALA A 91 -0.37 6.07 -20.88
CA ALA A 91 -1.37 5.01 -21.05
C ALA A 91 -1.88 4.93 -22.50
N SER A 92 -1.79 6.02 -23.26
CA SER A 92 -2.28 6.10 -24.65
C SER A 92 -1.29 5.61 -25.69
N ARG A 93 -0.07 5.27 -25.31
CA ARG A 93 0.97 4.82 -26.24
C ARG A 93 0.88 3.35 -26.59
#